data_bc4ae9a5886f859f2c43956f9923d3c9
#
_entry.id   bc4ae9a5886f859f2c43956f9923d3c9
#
_cell.length_a   1.000
_cell.length_b   1.000
_cell.length_c   1.000
_cell.angle_alpha   90.00
_cell.angle_beta   90.00
_cell.angle_gamma   90.00
#
_symmetry.space_group_name_H-M   'P 1'
#
loop_
_entity.id
_entity.type
_entity.pdbx_description
1 polymer ?
#
loop_
_entity_poly.entity_id
_entity_poly.type
_entity_poly.pdbx_seq_one_letter_code
_entity_poly.pdbx_strand_id
1 'polypeptide(L)'
;MRLENKVAIVTGGAKGLGGEMALTFAREGAKVIAVDMMPLTYENENVEYYQLNVTDGEACKALFEYAKEKYGRIDILVNNAGITRDSMTRKMTDDQWDLVIDINLKGVFNLTRYVGPFMEEMGGGSIINISSVVGEYGNIGQANYSASKAGVIGLTKTWAKEFARKGVPVRCNAIAPGYIMTDMMKTVPEDLLKKFAGLTMLGRLGQPEEIAKAALFLASDDSSYVTGHVLSVNGGMRL
;
A
#
# COMPACT_ATOMS: atom_id res chain seq x y z
N MET A 1 9.73 3.92 20.54
CA MET A 1 9.24 3.26 19.31
C MET A 1 7.82 3.76 19.02
N ARG A 2 7.55 4.15 17.79
CA ARG A 2 6.23 4.74 17.40
C ARG A 2 5.12 3.71 17.30
N LEU A 3 5.46 2.43 17.07
CA LEU A 3 4.51 1.34 16.82
C LEU A 3 4.65 0.22 17.87
N GLU A 4 5.13 0.54 19.05
CA GLU A 4 5.29 -0.45 20.13
C GLU A 4 3.96 -1.13 20.44
N ASN A 5 3.97 -2.46 20.53
CA ASN A 5 2.80 -3.31 20.78
C ASN A 5 1.69 -3.23 19.70
N LYS A 6 1.96 -2.69 18.52
CA LYS A 6 1.04 -2.67 17.38
C LYS A 6 1.22 -3.92 16.51
N VAL A 7 0.13 -4.31 15.86
CA VAL A 7 0.11 -5.40 14.87
C VAL A 7 -0.21 -4.81 13.50
N ALA A 8 0.65 -5.07 12.52
CA ALA A 8 0.52 -4.57 11.16
C ALA A 8 0.41 -5.71 10.14
N ILE A 9 -0.48 -5.56 9.17
CA ILE A 9 -0.51 -6.40 7.96
C ILE A 9 -0.02 -5.55 6.79
N VAL A 10 0.96 -6.05 6.03
CA VAL A 10 1.51 -5.39 4.84
C VAL A 10 1.42 -6.32 3.63
N THR A 11 0.55 -6.01 2.67
CA THR A 11 0.43 -6.78 1.43
C THR A 11 1.50 -6.37 0.41
N GLY A 12 1.97 -7.34 -0.40
CA GLY A 12 3.15 -7.14 -1.25
C GLY A 12 4.41 -6.93 -0.40
N GLY A 13 4.48 -7.59 0.76
CA GLY A 13 5.48 -7.36 1.80
C GLY A 13 6.81 -8.09 1.60
N ALA A 14 6.95 -8.92 0.55
CA ALA A 14 8.16 -9.74 0.38
C ALA A 14 9.40 -8.94 -0.03
N LYS A 15 9.23 -7.81 -0.70
CA LYS A 15 10.32 -6.98 -1.23
C LYS A 15 9.86 -5.55 -1.56
N GLY A 16 10.81 -4.74 -2.05
CA GLY A 16 10.52 -3.39 -2.56
C GLY A 16 9.86 -2.49 -1.52
N LEU A 17 8.85 -1.72 -1.89
CA LEU A 17 8.18 -0.77 -0.99
C LEU A 17 7.53 -1.48 0.19
N GLY A 18 6.82 -2.60 -0.05
CA GLY A 18 6.17 -3.36 1.01
C GLY A 18 7.17 -3.94 2.01
N GLY A 19 8.27 -4.51 1.52
CA GLY A 19 9.34 -5.03 2.36
C GLY A 19 9.99 -3.95 3.23
N GLU A 20 10.27 -2.76 2.65
CA GLU A 20 10.85 -1.65 3.43
C GLU A 20 9.86 -1.08 4.46
N MET A 21 8.55 -1.01 4.13
CA MET A 21 7.53 -0.65 5.10
C MET A 21 7.44 -1.66 6.24
N ALA A 22 7.45 -2.98 5.93
CA ALA A 22 7.43 -4.04 6.93
C ALA A 22 8.64 -3.96 7.88
N LEU A 23 9.85 -3.80 7.34
CA LEU A 23 11.08 -3.64 8.12
C LEU A 23 11.07 -2.36 8.96
N THR A 24 10.57 -1.26 8.41
CA THR A 24 10.47 0.03 9.13
C THR A 24 9.49 -0.08 10.29
N PHE A 25 8.34 -0.72 10.11
CA PHE A 25 7.36 -0.93 11.18
C PHE A 25 7.90 -1.87 12.26
N ALA A 26 8.61 -2.94 11.88
CA ALA A 26 9.27 -3.85 12.82
C ALA A 26 10.34 -3.13 13.66
N ARG A 27 11.17 -2.28 13.04
CA ARG A 27 12.16 -1.43 13.75
C ARG A 27 11.53 -0.47 14.75
N GLU A 28 10.28 -0.07 14.51
CA GLU A 28 9.49 0.81 15.38
C GLU A 28 8.60 0.05 16.38
N GLY A 29 8.82 -1.27 16.53
CA GLY A 29 8.23 -2.09 17.59
C GLY A 29 6.94 -2.82 17.23
N ALA A 30 6.49 -2.75 15.98
CA ALA A 30 5.32 -3.51 15.53
C ALA A 30 5.65 -5.00 15.31
N LYS A 31 4.66 -5.87 15.56
CA LYS A 31 4.62 -7.21 14.97
C LYS A 31 3.99 -7.10 13.58
N VAL A 32 4.68 -7.60 12.56
CA VAL A 32 4.27 -7.42 11.17
C VAL A 32 3.97 -8.77 10.52
N ILE A 33 2.81 -8.87 9.87
CA ILE A 33 2.51 -9.97 8.96
C ILE A 33 2.75 -9.44 7.54
N ALA A 34 3.85 -9.88 6.95
CA ALA A 34 4.20 -9.56 5.57
C ALA A 34 3.55 -10.58 4.63
N VAL A 35 2.61 -10.12 3.83
CA VAL A 35 1.75 -10.93 2.97
C VAL A 35 2.22 -10.84 1.52
N ASP A 36 2.52 -11.96 0.90
CA ASP A 36 2.93 -11.99 -0.50
C ASP A 36 2.70 -13.39 -1.10
N MET A 37 2.71 -13.51 -2.42
CA MET A 37 2.77 -14.80 -3.11
C MET A 37 4.19 -15.39 -3.12
N MET A 38 5.20 -14.54 -3.02
CA MET A 38 6.62 -14.90 -3.02
C MET A 38 7.19 -14.85 -1.61
N PRO A 39 8.17 -15.68 -1.26
CA PRO A 39 8.84 -15.65 0.04
C PRO A 39 9.55 -14.32 0.27
N LEU A 40 9.77 -13.98 1.54
CA LEU A 40 10.51 -12.78 1.92
C LEU A 40 11.94 -12.81 1.38
N THR A 41 12.44 -11.66 0.93
CA THR A 41 13.84 -11.47 0.52
C THR A 41 14.72 -10.95 1.65
N TYR A 42 14.20 -10.90 2.87
CA TYR A 42 14.86 -10.40 4.07
C TYR A 42 14.41 -11.20 5.30
N GLU A 43 15.15 -11.09 6.40
CA GLU A 43 14.83 -11.71 7.68
C GLU A 43 14.68 -10.65 8.77
N ASN A 44 13.68 -10.80 9.64
CA ASN A 44 13.50 -9.99 10.84
C ASN A 44 12.61 -10.75 11.83
N GLU A 45 12.99 -10.81 13.11
CA GLU A 45 12.28 -11.55 14.16
C GLU A 45 10.86 -11.04 14.45
N ASN A 46 10.56 -9.79 14.08
CA ASN A 46 9.25 -9.16 14.24
C ASN A 46 8.42 -9.16 12.95
N VAL A 47 8.91 -9.80 11.87
CA VAL A 47 8.20 -9.93 10.60
C VAL A 47 7.93 -11.39 10.29
N GLU A 48 6.66 -11.73 10.24
CA GLU A 48 6.18 -13.05 9.87
C GLU A 48 5.74 -13.05 8.40
N TYR A 49 6.12 -14.08 7.65
CA TYR A 49 5.64 -14.30 6.29
C TYR A 49 4.31 -15.05 6.29
N TYR A 50 3.37 -14.56 5.49
CA TYR A 50 2.11 -15.24 5.20
C TYR A 50 1.88 -15.28 3.69
N GLN A 51 1.86 -16.50 3.11
CA GLN A 51 1.63 -16.66 1.67
C GLN A 51 0.17 -16.45 1.32
N LEU A 52 -0.11 -15.50 0.42
CA LEU A 52 -1.47 -15.20 0.00
C LEU A 52 -1.52 -14.46 -1.34
N ASN A 53 -2.48 -14.80 -2.17
CA ASN A 53 -2.92 -14.00 -3.31
C ASN A 53 -4.09 -13.09 -2.88
N VAL A 54 -3.92 -11.78 -2.94
CA VAL A 54 -4.93 -10.79 -2.54
C VAL A 54 -6.21 -10.83 -3.39
N THR A 55 -6.19 -11.50 -4.56
CA THR A 55 -7.39 -11.67 -5.39
C THR A 55 -8.32 -12.77 -4.86
N ASP A 56 -7.83 -13.64 -3.99
CA ASP A 56 -8.61 -14.69 -3.35
C ASP A 56 -9.27 -14.15 -2.07
N GLY A 57 -10.57 -13.92 -2.15
CA GLY A 57 -11.35 -13.36 -1.04
C GLY A 57 -11.45 -14.28 0.17
N GLU A 58 -11.51 -15.61 -0.04
CA GLU A 58 -11.56 -16.58 1.07
C GLU A 58 -10.20 -16.70 1.76
N ALA A 59 -9.10 -16.67 1.00
CA ALA A 59 -7.78 -16.63 1.58
C ALA A 59 -7.53 -15.31 2.35
N CYS A 60 -8.06 -14.17 1.89
CA CYS A 60 -8.02 -12.91 2.64
C CYS A 60 -8.80 -13.00 3.95
N LYS A 61 -9.94 -13.66 3.96
CA LYS A 61 -10.70 -13.95 5.18
C LYS A 61 -9.91 -14.84 6.14
N ALA A 62 -9.29 -15.90 5.64
CA ALA A 62 -8.47 -16.80 6.44
C ALA A 62 -7.27 -16.07 7.09
N LEU A 63 -6.59 -15.19 6.37
CA LEU A 63 -5.54 -14.33 6.93
C LEU A 63 -6.09 -13.43 8.04
N PHE A 64 -7.24 -12.80 7.83
CA PHE A 64 -7.87 -11.97 8.85
C PHE A 64 -8.16 -12.76 10.12
N GLU A 65 -8.79 -13.94 10.03
CA GLU A 65 -9.07 -14.80 11.18
C GLU A 65 -7.79 -15.28 11.87
N TYR A 66 -6.77 -15.66 11.11
CA TYR A 66 -5.45 -16.00 11.64
C TYR A 66 -4.84 -14.86 12.47
N ALA A 67 -4.82 -13.63 11.93
CA ALA A 67 -4.26 -12.47 12.61
C ALA A 67 -5.06 -12.14 13.89
N LYS A 68 -6.39 -12.21 13.82
CA LYS A 68 -7.29 -12.00 14.95
C LYS A 68 -7.08 -13.04 16.05
N GLU A 69 -6.96 -14.32 15.71
CA GLU A 69 -6.75 -15.40 16.68
C GLU A 69 -5.37 -15.29 17.35
N LYS A 70 -4.32 -15.06 16.54
CA LYS A 70 -2.94 -15.06 17.02
C LYS A 70 -2.59 -13.84 17.87
N TYR A 71 -3.04 -12.66 17.46
CA TYR A 71 -2.64 -11.39 18.07
C TYR A 71 -3.76 -10.67 18.84
N GLY A 72 -5.02 -11.05 18.64
CA GLY A 72 -6.18 -10.40 19.26
C GLY A 72 -6.45 -8.97 18.75
N ARG A 73 -5.62 -8.45 17.85
CA ARG A 73 -5.68 -7.08 17.33
C ARG A 73 -5.06 -6.95 15.94
N ILE A 74 -5.52 -5.96 15.19
CA ILE A 74 -4.90 -5.49 13.94
C ILE A 74 -4.98 -3.96 13.99
N ASP A 75 -3.84 -3.29 14.16
CA ASP A 75 -3.78 -1.83 14.30
C ASP A 75 -3.52 -1.12 12.99
N ILE A 76 -2.80 -1.79 12.08
CA ILE A 76 -2.33 -1.18 10.84
C ILE A 76 -2.58 -2.17 9.70
N LEU A 77 -3.19 -1.66 8.62
CA LEU A 77 -3.29 -2.37 7.35
C LEU A 77 -2.64 -1.53 6.25
N VAL A 78 -1.63 -2.10 5.58
CA VAL A 78 -1.03 -1.50 4.38
C VAL A 78 -1.42 -2.32 3.16
N ASN A 79 -2.30 -1.77 2.33
CA ASN A 79 -2.65 -2.30 1.03
C ASN A 79 -1.63 -1.81 0.00
N ASN A 80 -0.54 -2.58 -0.18
CA ASN A 80 0.56 -2.23 -1.07
C ASN A 80 0.67 -3.18 -2.27
N ALA A 81 0.17 -4.41 -2.20
CA ALA A 81 0.22 -5.35 -3.31
C ALA A 81 -0.31 -4.72 -4.61
N GLY A 82 0.46 -4.83 -5.69
CA GLY A 82 0.08 -4.25 -6.97
C GLY A 82 1.05 -4.59 -8.09
N ILE A 83 0.55 -4.52 -9.31
CA ILE A 83 1.29 -4.79 -10.54
C ILE A 83 0.98 -3.75 -11.60
N THR A 84 1.78 -3.71 -12.66
CA THR A 84 1.49 -3.02 -13.92
C THR A 84 1.42 -4.03 -15.07
N ARG A 85 0.62 -3.72 -16.09
CA ARG A 85 0.57 -4.40 -17.39
C ARG A 85 0.29 -3.34 -18.44
N ASP A 86 1.37 -2.67 -18.83
CA ASP A 86 1.32 -1.47 -19.65
C ASP A 86 1.02 -1.82 -21.12
N SER A 87 0.06 -1.13 -21.72
CA SER A 87 -0.29 -1.22 -23.12
C SER A 87 -1.10 0.02 -23.54
N MET A 88 -0.90 0.46 -24.78
CA MET A 88 -1.77 1.51 -25.33
C MET A 88 -3.22 1.01 -25.35
N THR A 89 -4.20 1.86 -25.02
CA THR A 89 -5.62 1.50 -24.88
C THR A 89 -6.16 0.66 -26.04
N ARG A 90 -5.79 1.00 -27.29
CA ARG A 90 -6.20 0.26 -28.50
C ARG A 90 -5.62 -1.17 -28.62
N LYS A 91 -4.61 -1.51 -27.81
CA LYS A 91 -3.92 -2.80 -27.81
C LYS A 91 -4.02 -3.53 -26.47
N MET A 92 -4.58 -2.89 -25.46
CA MET A 92 -4.75 -3.48 -24.13
C MET A 92 -5.77 -4.61 -24.24
N THR A 93 -5.39 -5.79 -23.76
CA THR A 93 -6.29 -6.96 -23.72
C THR A 93 -7.13 -6.93 -22.44
N ASP A 94 -8.28 -7.63 -22.47
CA ASP A 94 -9.13 -7.81 -21.29
C ASP A 94 -8.34 -8.48 -20.16
N ASP A 95 -7.51 -9.48 -20.43
CA ASP A 95 -6.65 -10.12 -19.43
C ASP A 95 -5.68 -9.14 -18.75
N GLN A 96 -5.09 -8.20 -19.51
CA GLN A 96 -4.21 -7.17 -18.95
C GLN A 96 -4.98 -6.18 -18.09
N TRP A 97 -6.20 -5.85 -18.48
CA TRP A 97 -7.10 -4.99 -17.72
C TRP A 97 -7.55 -5.68 -16.44
N ASP A 98 -8.16 -6.85 -16.56
CA ASP A 98 -8.76 -7.58 -15.45
C ASP A 98 -7.72 -7.94 -14.38
N LEU A 99 -6.54 -8.42 -14.78
CA LEU A 99 -5.48 -8.77 -13.85
C LEU A 99 -5.03 -7.57 -12.99
N VAL A 100 -4.90 -6.39 -13.59
CA VAL A 100 -4.49 -5.18 -12.86
C VAL A 100 -5.61 -4.70 -11.95
N ILE A 101 -6.85 -4.70 -12.40
CA ILE A 101 -8.02 -4.31 -11.59
C ILE A 101 -8.20 -5.28 -10.42
N ASP A 102 -8.11 -6.58 -10.67
CA ASP A 102 -8.29 -7.59 -9.62
C ASP A 102 -7.24 -7.47 -8.53
N ILE A 103 -5.96 -7.31 -8.88
CA ILE A 103 -4.89 -7.21 -7.88
C ILE A 103 -4.91 -5.83 -7.19
N ASN A 104 -4.87 -4.75 -7.99
CA ASN A 104 -4.60 -3.41 -7.46
C ASN A 104 -5.82 -2.76 -6.79
N LEU A 105 -7.03 -3.15 -7.15
CA LEU A 105 -8.26 -2.53 -6.66
C LEU A 105 -9.12 -3.52 -5.86
N LYS A 106 -9.50 -4.65 -6.45
CA LYS A 106 -10.30 -5.66 -5.77
C LYS A 106 -9.54 -6.31 -4.61
N GLY A 107 -8.22 -6.56 -4.76
CA GLY A 107 -7.36 -7.06 -3.69
C GLY A 107 -7.34 -6.14 -2.48
N VAL A 108 -7.33 -4.82 -2.68
CA VAL A 108 -7.44 -3.82 -1.60
C VAL A 108 -8.78 -3.94 -0.86
N PHE A 109 -9.87 -4.12 -1.61
CA PHE A 109 -11.19 -4.32 -1.03
C PHE A 109 -11.29 -5.65 -0.26
N ASN A 110 -10.75 -6.74 -0.81
CA ASN A 110 -10.87 -8.09 -0.25
C ASN A 110 -10.38 -8.19 1.21
N LEU A 111 -9.30 -7.51 1.57
CA LEU A 111 -8.78 -7.54 2.93
C LEU A 111 -9.40 -6.44 3.81
N THR A 112 -9.58 -5.24 3.26
CA THR A 112 -10.11 -4.10 4.01
C THR A 112 -11.53 -4.34 4.51
N ARG A 113 -12.37 -5.08 3.77
CA ARG A 113 -13.76 -5.41 4.17
C ARG A 113 -13.86 -6.22 5.47
N TYR A 114 -12.81 -6.90 5.89
CA TYR A 114 -12.73 -7.62 7.16
C TYR A 114 -11.99 -6.81 8.23
N VAL A 115 -10.85 -6.23 7.85
CA VAL A 115 -9.98 -5.52 8.81
C VAL A 115 -10.59 -4.18 9.26
N GLY A 116 -11.22 -3.42 8.37
CA GLY A 116 -11.80 -2.12 8.71
C GLY A 116 -12.88 -2.20 9.80
N PRO A 117 -13.92 -3.05 9.66
CA PRO A 117 -14.91 -3.26 10.71
C PRO A 117 -14.30 -3.79 12.03
N PHE A 118 -13.30 -4.67 11.95
CA PHE A 118 -12.61 -5.15 13.15
C PHE A 118 -11.84 -4.05 13.87
N MET A 119 -11.20 -3.12 13.14
CA MET A 119 -10.59 -1.94 13.75
C MET A 119 -11.63 -1.05 14.45
N GLU A 120 -12.86 -0.92 13.90
CA GLU A 120 -13.96 -0.23 14.60
C GLU A 120 -14.31 -0.93 15.93
N GLU A 121 -14.39 -2.27 15.95
CA GLU A 121 -14.67 -3.06 17.15
C GLU A 121 -13.56 -2.92 18.20
N MET A 122 -12.29 -2.84 17.75
CA MET A 122 -11.11 -2.68 18.61
C MET A 122 -10.90 -1.24 19.11
N GLY A 123 -11.70 -0.27 18.66
CA GLY A 123 -11.63 1.11 19.09
C GLY A 123 -10.66 2.00 18.33
N GLY A 124 -10.17 1.56 17.17
CA GLY A 124 -9.33 2.39 16.29
C GLY A 124 -8.34 1.60 15.44
N GLY A 125 -7.72 2.28 14.47
CA GLY A 125 -6.73 1.69 13.58
C GLY A 125 -6.31 2.63 12.46
N SER A 126 -5.35 2.19 11.64
CA SER A 126 -4.86 2.93 10.49
C SER A 126 -4.81 2.05 9.24
N ILE A 127 -5.55 2.43 8.21
CA ILE A 127 -5.52 1.82 6.89
C ILE A 127 -4.73 2.73 5.96
N ILE A 128 -3.70 2.19 5.31
CA ILE A 128 -2.82 2.91 4.39
C ILE A 128 -2.89 2.21 3.03
N ASN A 129 -3.38 2.91 2.04
CA ASN A 129 -3.53 2.39 0.68
C ASN A 129 -2.43 2.96 -0.21
N ILE A 130 -1.68 2.13 -0.90
CA ILE A 130 -0.66 2.60 -1.83
C ILE A 130 -1.29 2.84 -3.20
N SER A 131 -1.53 4.11 -3.50
CA SER A 131 -1.93 4.61 -4.80
C SER A 131 -0.69 4.85 -5.70
N SER A 132 -0.68 5.91 -6.47
CA SER A 132 0.43 6.33 -7.33
C SER A 132 0.17 7.75 -7.84
N VAL A 133 1.22 8.47 -8.22
CA VAL A 133 1.13 9.67 -9.04
C VAL A 133 0.34 9.43 -10.33
N VAL A 134 0.40 8.20 -10.88
CA VAL A 134 -0.40 7.79 -12.06
C VAL A 134 -1.89 7.71 -11.75
N GLY A 135 -2.28 7.43 -10.52
CA GLY A 135 -3.68 7.49 -10.08
C GLY A 135 -4.21 8.91 -9.95
N GLU A 136 -3.33 9.90 -9.80
CA GLU A 136 -3.70 11.32 -9.71
C GLU A 136 -3.75 11.99 -11.08
N TYR A 137 -2.77 11.70 -11.97
CA TYR A 137 -2.57 12.45 -13.22
C TYR A 137 -2.71 11.60 -14.49
N GLY A 138 -2.78 10.28 -14.39
CA GLY A 138 -2.71 9.37 -15.53
C GLY A 138 -1.28 9.18 -16.04
N ASN A 139 -1.09 8.22 -16.96
CA ASN A 139 0.13 8.06 -17.73
C ASN A 139 -0.15 7.30 -19.03
N ILE A 140 0.62 7.58 -20.07
CA ILE A 140 0.49 6.94 -21.38
C ILE A 140 0.73 5.44 -21.25
N GLY A 141 -0.18 4.62 -21.82
CA GLY A 141 -0.08 3.16 -21.81
C GLY A 141 -0.51 2.50 -20.48
N GLN A 142 -1.02 3.25 -19.52
CA GLN A 142 -1.38 2.74 -18.18
C GLN A 142 -2.86 2.94 -17.83
N ALA A 143 -3.77 2.77 -18.79
CA ALA A 143 -5.20 2.98 -18.56
C ALA A 143 -5.75 2.12 -17.40
N ASN A 144 -5.40 0.81 -17.37
CA ASN A 144 -5.77 -0.12 -16.30
C ASN A 144 -5.14 0.27 -14.94
N TYR A 145 -3.86 0.57 -14.94
CA TYR A 145 -3.13 0.96 -13.72
C TYR A 145 -3.64 2.28 -13.16
N SER A 146 -3.81 3.30 -14.02
CA SER A 146 -4.37 4.59 -13.65
C SER A 146 -5.78 4.45 -13.06
N ALA A 147 -6.66 3.70 -13.73
CA ALA A 147 -8.01 3.43 -13.23
C ALA A 147 -7.99 2.74 -11.86
N SER A 148 -7.13 1.71 -11.68
CA SER A 148 -7.00 1.00 -10.42
C SER A 148 -6.54 1.92 -9.28
N LYS A 149 -5.49 2.73 -9.52
CA LYS A 149 -4.92 3.62 -8.50
C LYS A 149 -5.77 4.84 -8.19
N ALA A 150 -6.53 5.34 -9.17
CA ALA A 150 -7.59 6.33 -8.95
C ALA A 150 -8.76 5.73 -8.13
N GLY A 151 -9.14 4.48 -8.42
CA GLY A 151 -10.14 3.74 -7.63
C GLY A 151 -9.73 3.57 -6.17
N VAL A 152 -8.46 3.28 -5.90
CA VAL A 152 -7.90 3.22 -4.53
C VAL A 152 -8.05 4.56 -3.79
N ILE A 153 -7.86 5.70 -4.47
CA ILE A 153 -8.11 7.03 -3.90
C ILE A 153 -9.60 7.20 -3.53
N GLY A 154 -10.49 6.75 -4.41
CA GLY A 154 -11.94 6.77 -4.15
C GLY A 154 -12.32 5.93 -2.93
N LEU A 155 -11.83 4.68 -2.84
CA LEU A 155 -12.03 3.79 -1.71
C LEU A 155 -11.49 4.39 -0.40
N THR A 156 -10.31 4.99 -0.43
CA THR A 156 -9.70 5.67 0.73
C THR A 156 -10.62 6.73 1.33
N LYS A 157 -11.18 7.60 0.48
CA LYS A 157 -12.09 8.67 0.90
C LYS A 157 -13.42 8.13 1.42
N THR A 158 -13.89 7.04 0.85
CA THR A 158 -15.13 6.37 1.27
C THR A 158 -14.93 5.73 2.65
N TRP A 159 -13.89 4.91 2.81
CA TRP A 159 -13.62 4.20 4.06
C TRP A 159 -13.23 5.12 5.22
N ALA A 160 -12.57 6.25 4.95
CA ALA A 160 -12.34 7.28 5.96
C ALA A 160 -13.64 7.80 6.59
N LYS A 161 -14.73 7.84 5.82
CA LYS A 161 -16.06 8.23 6.31
C LYS A 161 -16.81 7.07 6.95
N GLU A 162 -16.77 5.89 6.32
CA GLU A 162 -17.51 4.72 6.77
C GLU A 162 -17.01 4.23 8.13
N PHE A 163 -15.69 4.03 8.29
CA PHE A 163 -15.12 3.46 9.51
C PHE A 163 -14.99 4.45 10.67
N ALA A 164 -15.05 5.76 10.41
CA ALA A 164 -15.06 6.78 11.46
C ALA A 164 -16.45 7.26 11.87
N ARG A 165 -17.53 6.81 11.20
CA ARG A 165 -18.88 7.37 11.37
C ARG A 165 -19.47 7.25 12.79
N LYS A 166 -18.98 6.31 13.59
CA LYS A 166 -19.39 6.11 15.00
C LYS A 166 -18.51 6.85 15.99
N GLY A 167 -17.63 7.72 15.53
CA GLY A 167 -16.66 8.41 16.38
C GLY A 167 -15.45 7.57 16.76
N VAL A 168 -15.33 6.36 16.22
CA VAL A 168 -14.16 5.50 16.42
C VAL A 168 -13.02 5.99 15.53
N PRO A 169 -11.78 6.18 16.04
CA PRO A 169 -10.68 6.75 15.27
C PRO A 169 -10.02 5.71 14.34
N VAL A 170 -10.79 5.13 13.41
CA VAL A 170 -10.22 4.37 12.30
C VAL A 170 -9.90 5.34 11.19
N ARG A 171 -8.61 5.53 10.94
CA ARG A 171 -8.11 6.43 9.90
C ARG A 171 -7.85 5.65 8.62
N CYS A 172 -8.18 6.21 7.47
CA CYS A 172 -7.91 5.63 6.18
C CYS A 172 -7.29 6.69 5.26
N ASN A 173 -6.05 6.47 4.84
CA ASN A 173 -5.30 7.41 4.00
C ASN A 173 -4.65 6.67 2.82
N ALA A 174 -4.31 7.41 1.78
CA ALA A 174 -3.51 6.90 0.67
C ALA A 174 -2.14 7.57 0.62
N ILE A 175 -1.14 6.84 0.13
CA ILE A 175 0.13 7.41 -0.32
C ILE A 175 0.14 7.33 -1.85
N ALA A 176 0.56 8.41 -2.51
CA ALA A 176 0.76 8.47 -3.95
C ALA A 176 2.27 8.64 -4.25
N PRO A 177 3.03 7.52 -4.37
CA PRO A 177 4.43 7.57 -4.75
C PRO A 177 4.62 8.08 -6.18
N GLY A 178 5.74 8.77 -6.41
CA GLY A 178 6.30 8.99 -7.74
C GLY A 178 7.15 7.80 -8.21
N TYR A 179 8.15 8.03 -9.05
CA TYR A 179 9.14 7.02 -9.41
C TYR A 179 10.11 6.80 -8.26
N ILE A 180 10.13 5.57 -7.74
CA ILE A 180 10.93 5.17 -6.59
C ILE A 180 11.98 4.14 -7.04
N MET A 181 13.22 4.29 -6.59
CA MET A 181 14.35 3.44 -6.93
C MET A 181 14.24 2.07 -6.23
N THR A 182 13.34 1.24 -6.73
CA THR A 182 13.22 -0.18 -6.35
C THR A 182 14.19 -1.05 -7.16
N ASP A 183 14.35 -2.33 -6.81
CA ASP A 183 15.20 -3.24 -7.57
C ASP A 183 14.79 -3.35 -9.04
N MET A 184 13.50 -3.25 -9.35
CA MET A 184 13.01 -3.19 -10.73
C MET A 184 13.57 -1.97 -11.47
N MET A 185 13.66 -0.82 -10.81
CA MET A 185 14.18 0.41 -11.43
C MET A 185 15.69 0.36 -11.66
N LYS A 186 16.44 -0.46 -10.91
CA LYS A 186 17.88 -0.66 -11.13
C LYS A 186 18.21 -1.31 -12.49
N THR A 187 17.23 -1.97 -13.12
CA THR A 187 17.40 -2.57 -14.46
C THR A 187 17.03 -1.63 -15.61
N VAL A 188 16.52 -0.44 -15.29
CA VAL A 188 16.14 0.57 -16.29
C VAL A 188 17.39 1.33 -16.78
N PRO A 189 17.52 1.60 -18.09
CA PRO A 189 18.65 2.38 -18.63
C PRO A 189 18.82 3.74 -17.94
N GLU A 190 20.08 4.14 -17.71
CA GLU A 190 20.42 5.37 -16.98
C GLU A 190 19.80 6.64 -17.58
N ASP A 191 19.77 6.75 -18.92
CA ASP A 191 19.18 7.89 -19.59
C ASP A 191 17.67 8.03 -19.32
N LEU A 192 16.98 6.90 -19.19
CA LEU A 192 15.57 6.89 -18.84
C LEU A 192 15.37 7.24 -17.36
N LEU A 193 16.25 6.79 -16.47
CA LEU A 193 16.25 7.20 -15.06
C LEU A 193 16.47 8.71 -14.91
N LYS A 194 17.41 9.28 -15.67
CA LYS A 194 17.63 10.74 -15.73
C LYS A 194 16.39 11.48 -16.21
N LYS A 195 15.71 10.94 -17.25
CA LYS A 195 14.46 11.53 -17.73
C LYS A 195 13.38 11.52 -16.64
N PHE A 196 13.21 10.42 -15.91
CA PHE A 196 12.25 10.33 -14.81
C PHE A 196 12.61 11.29 -13.66
N ALA A 197 13.89 11.39 -13.31
CA ALA A 197 14.38 12.37 -12.33
C ALA A 197 14.04 13.81 -12.73
N GLY A 198 14.18 14.14 -14.02
CA GLY A 198 13.85 15.46 -14.57
C GLY A 198 12.37 15.84 -14.51
N LEU A 199 11.46 14.86 -14.31
CA LEU A 199 10.03 15.11 -14.11
C LEU A 199 9.71 15.52 -12.66
N THR A 200 10.66 15.42 -11.73
CA THR A 200 10.47 15.81 -10.33
C THR A 200 11.06 17.18 -10.04
N MET A 201 10.42 17.95 -9.17
CA MET A 201 10.96 19.23 -8.70
C MET A 201 12.26 19.04 -7.88
N LEU A 202 12.43 17.89 -7.22
CA LEU A 202 13.62 17.56 -6.44
C LEU A 202 14.78 17.02 -7.30
N GLY A 203 14.59 16.83 -8.61
CA GLY A 203 15.63 16.43 -9.58
C GLY A 203 16.18 15.01 -9.37
N ARG A 204 15.47 14.15 -8.65
CA ARG A 204 15.87 12.77 -8.37
C ARG A 204 14.68 11.83 -8.23
N LEU A 205 14.94 10.55 -8.31
CA LEU A 205 13.98 9.52 -7.92
C LEU A 205 13.90 9.42 -6.39
N GLY A 206 12.73 9.00 -5.88
CA GLY A 206 12.56 8.68 -4.47
C GLY A 206 13.25 7.37 -4.09
N GLN A 207 13.45 7.16 -2.79
CA GLN A 207 13.95 5.91 -2.24
C GLN A 207 12.84 5.16 -1.49
N PRO A 208 12.86 3.81 -1.42
CA PRO A 208 11.88 3.03 -0.68
C PRO A 208 11.68 3.49 0.77
N GLU A 209 12.76 3.91 1.43
CA GLU A 209 12.74 4.41 2.81
C GLU A 209 11.94 5.70 2.97
N GLU A 210 11.84 6.52 1.92
CA GLU A 210 11.05 7.77 1.95
C GLU A 210 9.55 7.45 1.97
N ILE A 211 9.14 6.41 1.23
CA ILE A 211 7.76 5.90 1.26
C ILE A 211 7.47 5.21 2.60
N ALA A 212 8.41 4.41 3.11
CA ALA A 212 8.25 3.74 4.39
C ALA A 212 8.13 4.73 5.57
N LYS A 213 8.88 5.85 5.55
CA LYS A 213 8.74 6.94 6.53
C LYS A 213 7.38 7.63 6.46
N ALA A 214 6.85 7.85 5.26
CA ALA A 214 5.52 8.41 5.08
C ALA A 214 4.44 7.43 5.58
N ALA A 215 4.59 6.13 5.31
CA ALA A 215 3.72 5.09 5.84
C ALA A 215 3.80 5.01 7.37
N LEU A 216 4.99 5.10 7.96
CA LEU A 216 5.18 5.15 9.41
C LEU A 216 4.46 6.36 10.04
N PHE A 217 4.55 7.54 9.44
CA PHE A 217 3.79 8.70 9.89
C PHE A 217 2.28 8.42 9.89
N LEU A 218 1.75 7.86 8.80
CA LEU A 218 0.32 7.54 8.71
C LEU A 218 -0.09 6.38 9.63
N ALA A 219 0.81 5.46 9.94
CA ALA A 219 0.56 4.34 10.86
C ALA A 219 0.53 4.77 12.34
N SER A 220 1.29 5.79 12.69
CA SER A 220 1.51 6.24 14.08
C SER A 220 0.49 7.28 14.53
N ASP A 221 0.55 7.63 15.82
CA ASP A 221 -0.26 8.67 16.45
C ASP A 221 0.15 10.08 16.00
N ASP A 222 1.33 10.23 15.34
CA ASP A 222 1.75 11.50 14.73
C ASP A 222 0.74 12.02 13.69
N SER A 223 -0.07 11.11 13.11
CA SER A 223 -1.13 11.42 12.14
C SER A 223 -2.54 11.24 12.70
N SER A 224 -2.73 11.36 14.02
CA SER A 224 -4.01 11.10 14.70
C SER A 224 -5.19 11.94 14.18
N TYR A 225 -4.93 13.07 13.53
CA TYR A 225 -5.95 13.95 12.95
C TYR A 225 -5.93 13.95 11.40
N VAL A 226 -5.33 12.92 10.78
CA VAL A 226 -5.22 12.79 9.32
C VAL A 226 -6.03 11.57 8.86
N THR A 227 -7.12 11.80 8.14
CA THR A 227 -7.93 10.75 7.50
C THR A 227 -8.54 11.24 6.20
N GLY A 228 -8.78 10.34 5.24
CA GLY A 228 -9.30 10.66 3.90
C GLY A 228 -8.31 11.41 3.00
N HIS A 229 -7.05 11.50 3.40
CA HIS A 229 -6.00 12.23 2.71
C HIS A 229 -5.26 11.36 1.69
N VAL A 230 -4.80 11.99 0.61
CA VAL A 230 -3.84 11.41 -0.35
C VAL A 230 -2.52 12.14 -0.16
N LEU A 231 -1.56 11.47 0.46
CA LEU A 231 -0.22 12.01 0.70
C LEU A 231 0.66 11.72 -0.51
N SER A 232 0.88 12.73 -1.33
CA SER A 232 1.79 12.64 -2.49
C SER A 232 3.23 12.65 -2.01
N VAL A 233 3.94 11.51 -2.21
CA VAL A 233 5.36 11.32 -1.89
C VAL A 233 6.11 11.08 -3.21
N ASN A 234 6.24 12.12 -4.02
CA ASN A 234 6.62 12.02 -5.42
C ASN A 234 7.67 13.04 -5.88
N GLY A 235 8.28 13.78 -4.94
CA GLY A 235 9.29 14.81 -5.26
C GLY A 235 8.74 16.00 -6.06
N GLY A 236 7.42 16.25 -5.96
CA GLY A 236 6.75 17.30 -6.75
C GLY A 236 6.50 16.91 -8.22
N MET A 237 6.52 15.60 -8.52
CA MET A 237 6.27 15.09 -9.86
C MET A 237 4.84 15.40 -10.33
N ARG A 238 4.74 15.82 -11.59
CA ARG A 238 3.48 15.90 -12.35
C ARG A 238 3.72 15.25 -13.71
N LEU A 239 2.86 14.33 -14.10
CA LEU A 239 2.91 13.60 -15.37
C LEU A 239 2.10 14.34 -16.44
#